data_095e4585c90a0536339bf388ddb6cf5f
#
_entry.id   095e4585c90a0536339bf388ddb6cf5f
#
_cell.length_a   1.000
_cell.length_b   1.000
_cell.length_c   1.000
_cell.angle_alpha   90.00
_cell.angle_beta   90.00
_cell.angle_gamma   90.00
#
_symmetry.space_group_name_H-M   'P 1'
#
loop_
_entity.id
_entity.type
_entity.pdbx_description
1 polymer ?
#
loop_
_entity_poly.entity_id
_entity_poly.type
_entity_poly.pdbx_seq_one_letter_code
_entity_poly.pdbx_strand_id
1 'polypeptide(L)'
;MFSQSFDLKAARRDPHERRTVNRLARNLVLCAGVFVALSMGGTCQADAQIDADWSNETCLECHSEPGISMELSSGETLDLTIDEDRWHDSIHAEWDLKCILCHTEITAIPHDPPAFDNTREWAIEKSDGCVVCHREQEVVDDSVHAQAREEGNFEAAVCSDCHDPHYTTDPPKSPTEIPQTCRTCHSEIYDRYTESVHGSALTEGNPDVPTCTDCHGVHEIAGPSQHEFHLFSPEICATCHADEELMGEYGINTDVFNTYVADFHGRTITLFQEITPDQDTNAPVCISCHGVHDIQPADEAGSSVAQENLLATCQHCHPDAEAAFPEAWMSHYSASTDEWPLVFYVRLFYQILVPLVIGGMIFYVATDLFRRLRRRKESVA
;
A
#
# COMPACT_ATOMS: atom_id res chain seq x y z
N MET A 1 -28.94 -19.12 6.81
CA MET A 1 -28.11 -19.44 7.98
C MET A 1 -26.92 -20.24 7.48
N PHE A 2 -25.93 -19.61 6.95
CA PHE A 2 -24.56 -20.09 6.77
C PHE A 2 -23.69 -18.84 6.88
N SER A 3 -23.29 -18.55 8.12
CA SER A 3 -22.25 -17.62 8.43
C SER A 3 -20.94 -18.38 8.22
N GLN A 4 -20.31 -18.19 7.08
CA GLN A 4 -18.88 -18.45 6.96
C GLN A 4 -18.19 -17.12 7.20
N SER A 5 -17.66 -16.97 8.40
CA SER A 5 -16.64 -15.97 8.69
C SER A 5 -15.46 -16.29 7.78
N PHE A 6 -15.27 -15.49 6.76
CA PHE A 6 -14.06 -15.50 5.94
C PHE A 6 -12.91 -14.99 6.80
N ASP A 7 -12.00 -15.89 7.12
CA ASP A 7 -10.77 -15.58 7.86
C ASP A 7 -9.81 -14.91 6.86
N LEU A 8 -9.77 -13.57 6.86
CA LEU A 8 -8.95 -12.71 6.01
C LEU A 8 -7.43 -12.92 6.16
N LYS A 9 -7.02 -13.82 7.07
CA LYS A 9 -5.60 -14.17 7.27
C LYS A 9 -5.03 -15.22 6.30
N ALA A 10 -5.85 -15.83 5.45
CA ALA A 10 -5.40 -16.94 4.61
C ALA A 10 -4.92 -16.53 3.20
N ALA A 11 -5.05 -15.29 2.78
CA ALA A 11 -4.67 -14.84 1.43
C ALA A 11 -3.26 -14.25 1.31
N ARG A 12 -2.52 -14.09 2.41
CA ARG A 12 -1.09 -13.74 2.35
C ARG A 12 -0.27 -15.03 2.11
N ARG A 13 -0.22 -15.51 0.87
CA ARG A 13 0.87 -16.39 0.44
C ARG A 13 2.10 -15.51 0.24
N ASP A 14 3.01 -15.65 1.18
CA ASP A 14 4.29 -14.98 1.27
C ASP A 14 5.07 -15.03 -0.07
N PRO A 15 5.31 -13.90 -0.74
CA PRO A 15 6.16 -13.82 -1.94
C PRO A 15 7.61 -14.26 -1.67
N HIS A 16 7.99 -14.31 -0.39
CA HIS A 16 9.32 -14.68 0.09
C HIS A 16 9.74 -16.13 -0.25
N GLU A 17 8.78 -17.05 -0.43
CA GLU A 17 9.12 -18.47 -0.66
C GLU A 17 9.72 -18.74 -2.05
N ARG A 18 9.40 -17.95 -3.06
CA ARG A 18 9.95 -18.12 -4.43
C ARG A 18 11.35 -17.50 -4.61
N ARG A 19 11.67 -16.45 -3.84
CA ARG A 19 12.99 -15.78 -3.93
C ARG A 19 14.08 -16.49 -3.12
N THR A 20 13.74 -17.17 -2.03
CA THR A 20 14.69 -17.92 -1.20
C THR A 20 15.34 -19.08 -1.95
N VAL A 21 14.64 -19.75 -2.86
CA VAL A 21 15.20 -20.87 -3.63
C VAL A 21 16.25 -20.39 -4.65
N ASN A 22 16.04 -19.22 -5.26
CA ASN A 22 17.00 -18.67 -6.22
C ASN A 22 18.22 -18.01 -5.54
N ARG A 23 18.08 -17.44 -4.34
CA ARG A 23 19.21 -16.88 -3.56
C ARG A 23 20.11 -17.98 -2.99
N LEU A 24 19.54 -19.11 -2.54
CA LEU A 24 20.33 -20.26 -2.07
C LEU A 24 21.20 -20.88 -3.18
N ALA A 25 20.69 -20.93 -4.41
CA ALA A 25 21.45 -21.43 -5.57
C ALA A 25 22.60 -20.47 -5.95
N ARG A 26 22.42 -19.15 -5.80
CA ARG A 26 23.43 -18.13 -6.12
C ARG A 26 24.52 -18.03 -5.07
N ASN A 27 24.19 -18.24 -3.80
CA ASN A 27 25.16 -18.21 -2.69
C ASN A 27 25.99 -19.50 -2.61
N LEU A 28 25.47 -20.64 -3.08
CA LEU A 28 26.25 -21.89 -3.16
C LEU A 28 27.34 -21.84 -4.23
N VAL A 29 27.15 -21.05 -5.29
CA VAL A 29 28.17 -20.86 -6.34
C VAL A 29 29.29 -19.91 -5.88
N LEU A 30 28.97 -18.93 -5.02
CA LEU A 30 29.95 -18.00 -4.45
C LEU A 30 30.80 -18.63 -3.34
N CYS A 31 30.26 -19.54 -2.52
CA CYS A 31 31.04 -20.22 -1.49
C CYS A 31 32.05 -21.22 -2.04
N ALA A 32 31.85 -21.80 -3.23
CA ALA A 32 32.81 -22.69 -3.85
C ALA A 32 34.05 -21.96 -4.44
N GLY A 33 33.90 -20.65 -4.75
CA GLY A 33 35.00 -19.82 -5.29
C GLY A 33 35.96 -19.26 -4.23
N VAL A 34 35.51 -19.16 -2.97
CA VAL A 34 36.32 -18.56 -1.87
C VAL A 34 37.29 -19.55 -1.22
N PHE A 35 37.07 -20.85 -1.36
CA PHE A 35 37.92 -21.85 -0.69
C PHE A 35 39.25 -22.14 -1.40
N VAL A 36 39.50 -21.62 -2.59
CA VAL A 36 40.77 -21.83 -3.34
C VAL A 36 41.76 -20.65 -3.18
N ALA A 37 41.32 -19.51 -2.63
CA ALA A 37 42.14 -18.30 -2.50
C ALA A 37 42.86 -18.11 -1.14
N LEU A 38 42.72 -19.05 -0.21
CA LEU A 38 43.23 -18.94 1.18
C LEU A 38 44.57 -19.60 1.42
N SER A 39 45.38 -19.85 0.40
CA SER A 39 46.70 -20.46 0.55
C SER A 39 47.90 -19.62 0.10
N MET A 40 47.73 -18.32 -0.12
CA MET A 40 48.88 -17.41 -0.30
C MET A 40 48.83 -16.30 0.73
N GLY A 41 49.66 -16.45 1.75
CA GLY A 41 49.85 -15.46 2.81
C GLY A 41 50.35 -14.13 2.25
N GLY A 42 49.54 -13.13 2.40
CA GLY A 42 49.88 -11.73 2.31
C GLY A 42 49.12 -11.02 3.43
N THR A 43 49.85 -10.68 4.50
CA THR A 43 49.35 -9.81 5.57
C THR A 43 49.18 -8.43 5.02
N CYS A 44 47.95 -8.09 4.58
CA CYS A 44 47.54 -6.71 4.47
C CYS A 44 47.06 -6.26 5.86
N GLN A 45 48.00 -5.78 6.68
CA GLN A 45 47.66 -4.93 7.82
C GLN A 45 47.34 -3.55 7.27
N ALA A 46 46.03 -3.32 7.07
CA ALA A 46 45.49 -1.98 7.07
C ALA A 46 45.10 -1.70 8.53
N ASP A 47 46.05 -1.16 9.31
CA ASP A 47 45.76 -0.49 10.56
C ASP A 47 45.06 0.84 10.23
N ALA A 48 43.80 0.80 9.92
CA ALA A 48 42.91 1.91 10.14
C ALA A 48 42.49 1.82 11.62
N GLN A 49 43.30 2.41 12.49
CA GLN A 49 42.88 2.77 13.82
C GLN A 49 41.82 3.88 13.65
N ILE A 50 40.56 3.46 13.52
CA ILE A 50 39.44 4.31 13.86
C ILE A 50 39.55 4.43 15.38
N ASP A 51 40.05 5.58 15.87
CA ASP A 51 39.96 5.92 17.29
C ASP A 51 38.46 5.94 17.63
N ALA A 52 38.00 4.89 18.30
CA ALA A 52 36.60 4.65 18.62
C ALA A 52 36.00 5.64 19.64
N ASP A 53 36.63 6.77 19.84
CA ASP A 53 36.31 7.74 20.89
C ASP A 53 35.82 9.11 20.32
N TRP A 54 35.40 9.11 19.03
CA TRP A 54 34.78 10.34 18.50
C TRP A 54 33.35 10.44 18.99
N SER A 55 33.15 11.36 19.95
CA SER A 55 31.81 11.67 20.44
C SER A 55 31.05 12.54 19.43
N ASN A 56 29.73 12.53 19.50
CA ASN A 56 28.87 13.38 18.68
C ASN A 56 29.18 14.87 18.93
N GLU A 57 29.55 15.24 20.18
CA GLU A 57 29.91 16.58 20.57
C GLU A 57 31.12 17.08 19.76
N THR A 58 32.10 16.22 19.46
CA THR A 58 33.25 16.59 18.64
C THR A 58 32.87 17.01 17.22
N CYS A 59 31.85 16.36 16.66
CA CYS A 59 31.29 16.72 15.34
C CYS A 59 30.47 18.02 15.44
N LEU A 60 29.67 18.14 16.48
CA LEU A 60 28.78 19.28 16.72
C LEU A 60 29.57 20.57 17.05
N GLU A 61 30.79 20.50 17.60
CA GLU A 61 31.65 21.70 17.79
C GLU A 61 31.80 22.54 16.51
N CYS A 62 31.73 21.90 15.33
CA CYS A 62 31.79 22.60 14.05
C CYS A 62 30.40 22.62 13.36
N HIS A 63 29.69 21.48 13.36
CA HIS A 63 28.47 21.32 12.59
C HIS A 63 27.24 21.99 13.22
N SER A 64 27.29 22.44 14.48
CA SER A 64 26.22 23.27 15.06
C SER A 64 26.42 24.80 14.79
N GLU A 65 27.54 25.19 14.19
CA GLU A 65 27.76 26.60 13.85
C GLU A 65 26.85 27.05 12.69
N PRO A 66 26.02 28.09 12.87
CA PRO A 66 25.04 28.49 11.87
C PRO A 66 25.69 28.90 10.54
N GLY A 67 25.18 28.35 9.44
CA GLY A 67 25.58 28.73 8.09
C GLY A 67 26.87 28.06 7.59
N ILE A 68 27.32 27.00 8.26
CA ILE A 68 28.36 26.14 7.69
C ILE A 68 27.79 25.42 6.47
N SER A 69 28.46 25.59 5.34
CA SER A 69 28.01 25.03 4.06
C SER A 69 29.17 24.77 3.12
N MET A 70 28.96 23.95 2.10
CA MET A 70 29.94 23.76 1.03
C MET A 70 29.23 23.86 -0.34
N GLU A 71 30.01 24.28 -1.35
CA GLU A 71 29.57 24.27 -2.75
C GLU A 71 30.03 22.96 -3.40
N LEU A 72 29.08 22.22 -3.99
CA LEU A 72 29.32 20.98 -4.73
C LEU A 72 29.79 21.29 -6.16
N SER A 73 30.35 20.30 -6.87
CA SER A 73 30.83 20.48 -8.25
C SER A 73 29.71 20.85 -9.24
N SER A 74 28.44 20.50 -8.92
CA SER A 74 27.24 20.97 -9.65
C SER A 74 26.94 22.46 -9.51
N GLY A 75 27.56 23.15 -8.51
CA GLY A 75 27.20 24.50 -8.11
C GLY A 75 26.09 24.59 -7.07
N GLU A 76 25.57 23.46 -6.61
CA GLU A 76 24.62 23.38 -5.49
C GLU A 76 25.33 23.64 -4.17
N THR A 77 24.64 24.29 -3.24
CA THR A 77 25.12 24.50 -1.88
C THR A 77 24.54 23.41 -0.96
N LEU A 78 25.40 22.62 -0.34
CA LEU A 78 25.04 21.69 0.70
C LEU A 78 25.15 22.39 2.07
N ASP A 79 24.03 22.49 2.78
CA ASP A 79 23.99 22.94 4.18
C ASP A 79 24.55 21.84 5.08
N LEU A 80 25.50 22.16 5.89
CA LEU A 80 26.19 21.25 6.81
C LEU A 80 25.83 21.55 8.28
N THR A 81 24.91 22.49 8.50
CA THR A 81 24.49 22.91 9.83
C THR A 81 23.58 21.86 10.46
N ILE A 82 23.90 21.40 11.65
CA ILE A 82 23.06 20.54 12.48
C ILE A 82 22.47 21.36 13.61
N ASP A 83 21.14 21.39 13.71
CA ASP A 83 20.42 21.94 14.84
C ASP A 83 20.58 20.97 16.03
N GLU A 84 21.39 21.37 17.01
CA GLU A 84 21.78 20.53 18.14
C GLU A 84 20.59 20.16 19.02
N ASP A 85 19.65 21.07 19.24
CA ASP A 85 18.45 20.82 20.05
C ASP A 85 17.56 19.77 19.36
N ARG A 86 17.33 19.92 18.05
CA ARG A 86 16.56 18.96 17.27
C ARG A 86 17.26 17.61 17.14
N TRP A 87 18.60 17.61 17.03
CA TRP A 87 19.36 16.35 17.02
C TRP A 87 19.15 15.59 18.34
N HIS A 88 19.27 16.26 19.48
CA HIS A 88 19.09 15.64 20.79
C HIS A 88 17.67 15.10 21.00
N ASP A 89 16.66 15.68 20.36
CA ASP A 89 15.28 15.21 20.39
C ASP A 89 15.02 14.04 19.40
N SER A 90 16.01 13.66 18.57
CA SER A 90 15.86 12.60 17.59
C SER A 90 15.99 11.20 18.20
N ILE A 91 15.33 10.21 17.57
CA ILE A 91 15.44 8.81 17.99
C ILE A 91 16.87 8.27 17.90
N HIS A 92 17.66 8.74 16.93
CA HIS A 92 19.05 8.33 16.78
C HIS A 92 19.93 8.86 17.92
N ALA A 93 19.69 10.05 18.40
CA ALA A 93 20.39 10.60 19.57
C ALA A 93 19.94 9.90 20.87
N GLU A 94 18.67 9.57 21.00
CA GLU A 94 18.15 8.80 22.16
C GLU A 94 18.86 7.44 22.30
N TRP A 95 19.20 6.81 21.20
CA TRP A 95 19.94 5.55 21.16
C TRP A 95 21.47 5.73 21.20
N ASP A 96 21.96 6.94 21.44
CA ASP A 96 23.41 7.30 21.47
C ASP A 96 24.16 6.85 20.19
N LEU A 97 23.49 6.90 19.02
CA LEU A 97 24.13 6.56 17.76
C LEU A 97 25.19 7.61 17.41
N LYS A 98 26.38 7.15 17.06
CA LYS A 98 27.49 8.02 16.69
C LYS A 98 27.36 8.48 15.23
N CYS A 99 27.65 9.76 14.97
CA CYS A 99 27.63 10.33 13.61
C CYS A 99 28.40 9.46 12.61
N ILE A 100 29.55 8.94 13.01
CA ILE A 100 30.43 8.09 12.17
C ILE A 100 29.83 6.73 11.80
N LEU A 101 28.73 6.29 12.43
CA LEU A 101 28.06 5.06 12.03
C LEU A 101 27.32 5.21 10.68
N CYS A 102 26.89 6.43 10.38
CA CYS A 102 26.28 6.82 9.11
C CYS A 102 27.28 7.49 8.18
N HIS A 103 28.19 8.30 8.73
CA HIS A 103 29.24 9.01 8.02
C HIS A 103 30.57 8.22 8.05
N THR A 104 30.52 7.00 7.50
CA THR A 104 31.64 6.04 7.55
C THR A 104 32.86 6.46 6.74
N GLU A 105 32.71 7.41 5.83
CA GLU A 105 33.79 8.01 5.04
C GLU A 105 34.68 8.95 5.87
N ILE A 106 34.21 9.44 7.02
CA ILE A 106 34.97 10.35 7.89
C ILE A 106 36.00 9.54 8.67
N THR A 107 37.26 9.74 8.35
CA THR A 107 38.41 9.00 8.92
C THR A 107 39.38 9.87 9.69
N ALA A 108 39.17 11.20 9.74
CA ALA A 108 39.99 12.15 10.47
C ALA A 108 39.17 13.38 10.89
N ILE A 109 39.58 14.10 11.91
CA ILE A 109 39.03 15.40 12.34
C ILE A 109 40.18 16.41 12.46
N PRO A 110 40.16 17.55 11.76
CA PRO A 110 39.15 17.89 10.71
C PRO A 110 39.27 16.97 9.50
N HIS A 111 38.21 16.87 8.72
CA HIS A 111 38.14 16.01 7.56
C HIS A 111 38.00 16.82 6.25
N ASP A 112 38.38 16.20 5.16
CA ASP A 112 38.06 16.73 3.83
C ASP A 112 36.56 16.63 3.53
N PRO A 113 36.01 17.56 2.74
CA PRO A 113 34.64 17.47 2.33
C PRO A 113 34.39 16.20 1.49
N PRO A 114 33.18 15.61 1.56
CA PRO A 114 32.83 14.46 0.74
C PRO A 114 32.84 14.80 -0.76
N ALA A 115 33.24 13.84 -1.59
CA ALA A 115 33.40 14.02 -3.03
C ALA A 115 32.11 13.58 -3.78
N PHE A 116 31.05 14.39 -3.75
CA PHE A 116 29.84 14.22 -4.51
C PHE A 116 29.65 15.34 -5.51
N ASP A 117 29.02 15.04 -6.64
CA ASP A 117 28.77 16.04 -7.66
C ASP A 117 27.55 16.90 -7.32
N ASN A 118 26.53 16.34 -6.70
CA ASN A 118 25.28 17.01 -6.36
C ASN A 118 24.63 16.42 -5.09
N THR A 119 23.64 17.12 -4.55
CA THR A 119 22.92 16.73 -3.32
C THR A 119 22.12 15.42 -3.51
N ARG A 120 21.66 15.13 -4.72
CA ARG A 120 20.91 13.91 -5.02
C ARG A 120 21.77 12.65 -4.96
N GLU A 121 22.97 12.71 -5.55
CA GLU A 121 23.96 11.63 -5.45
C GLU A 121 24.31 11.32 -3.99
N TRP A 122 24.52 12.37 -3.20
CA TRP A 122 24.74 12.25 -1.75
C TRP A 122 23.57 11.53 -1.05
N ALA A 123 22.32 11.96 -1.29
CA ALA A 123 21.13 11.38 -0.69
C ALA A 123 20.97 9.89 -1.02
N ILE A 124 21.21 9.50 -2.29
CA ILE A 124 21.12 8.11 -2.73
C ILE A 124 22.17 7.26 -2.00
N GLU A 125 23.44 7.67 -2.01
CA GLU A 125 24.52 6.90 -1.37
C GLU A 125 24.31 6.77 0.15
N LYS A 126 23.88 7.83 0.83
CA LYS A 126 23.64 7.77 2.28
C LYS A 126 22.44 6.92 2.64
N SER A 127 21.41 6.86 1.79
CA SER A 127 20.23 6.02 2.02
C SER A 127 20.55 4.52 2.01
N ASP A 128 21.56 4.07 1.25
CA ASP A 128 22.03 2.70 1.27
C ASP A 128 22.57 2.26 2.64
N GLY A 129 23.06 3.20 3.44
CA GLY A 129 23.52 2.95 4.81
C GLY A 129 22.39 2.61 5.80
N CYS A 130 21.18 3.10 5.57
CA CYS A 130 20.05 2.93 6.47
C CYS A 130 19.66 1.46 6.67
N VAL A 131 19.68 0.66 5.60
CA VAL A 131 19.29 -0.76 5.61
C VAL A 131 20.26 -1.66 6.39
N VAL A 132 21.42 -1.17 6.76
CA VAL A 132 22.37 -1.90 7.62
C VAL A 132 21.75 -2.16 9.00
N CYS A 133 21.03 -1.18 9.55
CA CYS A 133 20.34 -1.27 10.82
C CYS A 133 18.82 -1.53 10.62
N HIS A 134 18.20 -0.88 9.63
CA HIS A 134 16.78 -0.97 9.33
C HIS A 134 16.49 -2.09 8.31
N ARG A 135 16.88 -3.32 8.61
CA ARG A 135 16.77 -4.48 7.71
C ARG A 135 15.33 -4.88 7.37
N GLU A 136 14.39 -4.58 8.27
CA GLU A 136 12.96 -4.84 8.05
C GLU A 136 12.38 -3.93 6.96
N GLN A 137 13.09 -2.86 6.63
CA GLN A 137 12.73 -1.91 5.58
C GLN A 137 13.33 -2.28 4.19
N GLU A 138 13.96 -3.46 4.03
CA GLU A 138 14.38 -3.99 2.70
C GLU A 138 13.19 -4.09 1.72
N VAL A 139 11.95 -4.13 2.24
CA VAL A 139 10.71 -4.06 1.45
C VAL A 139 10.57 -2.76 0.64
N VAL A 140 11.34 -1.71 0.94
CA VAL A 140 11.43 -0.50 0.09
C VAL A 140 11.80 -0.84 -1.35
N ASP A 141 12.55 -1.92 -1.58
CA ASP A 141 12.95 -2.37 -2.92
C ASP A 141 11.75 -2.76 -3.79
N ASP A 142 10.62 -3.13 -3.20
CA ASP A 142 9.38 -3.46 -3.91
C ASP A 142 8.50 -2.21 -4.18
N SER A 143 8.90 -1.02 -3.70
CA SER A 143 8.17 0.23 -3.91
C SER A 143 8.27 0.74 -5.36
N VAL A 144 7.26 1.51 -5.79
CA VAL A 144 7.29 2.19 -7.10
C VAL A 144 8.46 3.17 -7.23
N HIS A 145 8.95 3.73 -6.12
CA HIS A 145 10.11 4.61 -6.12
C HIS A 145 11.41 3.85 -6.38
N ALA A 146 11.58 2.68 -5.76
CA ALA A 146 12.74 1.83 -6.02
C ALA A 146 12.74 1.30 -7.46
N GLN A 147 11.59 0.85 -7.96
CA GLN A 147 11.44 0.41 -9.36
C GLN A 147 11.79 1.53 -10.33
N ALA A 148 11.32 2.76 -10.09
CA ALA A 148 11.64 3.92 -10.92
C ALA A 148 13.16 4.22 -10.92
N ARG A 149 13.86 4.06 -9.78
CA ARG A 149 15.32 4.21 -9.72
C ARG A 149 16.05 3.13 -10.51
N GLU A 150 15.59 1.87 -10.43
CA GLU A 150 16.15 0.77 -11.24
C GLU A 150 15.99 1.03 -12.75
N GLU A 151 14.93 1.71 -13.16
CA GLU A 151 14.68 2.15 -14.54
C GLU A 151 15.47 3.40 -14.94
N GLY A 152 16.26 3.98 -14.01
CA GLY A 152 17.15 5.12 -14.25
C GLY A 152 16.57 6.48 -13.87
N ASN A 153 15.42 6.53 -13.21
CA ASN A 153 14.91 7.78 -12.65
C ASN A 153 15.52 8.02 -11.26
N PHE A 154 16.66 8.67 -11.23
CA PHE A 154 17.37 8.98 -9.98
C PHE A 154 16.71 10.07 -9.14
N GLU A 155 15.67 10.75 -9.63
CA GLU A 155 14.85 11.68 -8.86
C GLU A 155 13.78 10.98 -8.00
N ALA A 156 13.55 9.68 -8.21
CA ALA A 156 12.59 8.93 -7.40
C ALA A 156 13.06 8.78 -5.95
N ALA A 157 12.14 8.93 -5.01
CA ALA A 157 12.42 9.09 -3.58
C ALA A 157 13.30 7.98 -2.97
N VAL A 158 14.17 8.37 -2.05
CA VAL A 158 14.98 7.51 -1.17
C VAL A 158 14.60 7.75 0.30
N CYS A 159 15.22 7.03 1.22
CA CYS A 159 14.88 7.09 2.65
C CYS A 159 14.89 8.53 3.20
N SER A 160 15.92 9.31 2.85
CA SER A 160 16.10 10.69 3.34
C SER A 160 15.11 11.69 2.76
N ASP A 161 14.40 11.40 1.69
CA ASP A 161 13.34 12.28 1.16
C ASP A 161 12.07 12.23 2.01
N CYS A 162 11.87 11.11 2.71
CA CYS A 162 10.74 10.92 3.61
C CYS A 162 11.12 11.09 5.08
N HIS A 163 12.31 10.65 5.47
CA HIS A 163 12.81 10.68 6.83
C HIS A 163 14.04 11.58 6.91
N ASP A 164 13.99 12.61 7.74
CA ASP A 164 15.20 13.38 8.04
C ASP A 164 16.09 12.54 8.99
N PRO A 165 17.27 12.06 8.55
CA PRO A 165 18.08 11.15 9.36
C PRO A 165 18.62 11.77 10.63
N HIS A 166 18.74 13.10 10.68
CA HIS A 166 19.23 13.82 11.85
C HIS A 166 18.13 14.16 12.86
N TYR A 167 16.86 14.28 12.41
CA TYR A 167 15.78 14.81 13.23
C TYR A 167 14.54 13.90 13.29
N THR A 168 14.65 12.64 12.86
CA THR A 168 13.55 11.66 12.94
C THR A 168 13.19 11.36 14.39
N THR A 169 11.92 11.44 14.72
CA THR A 169 11.32 11.10 16.03
C THR A 169 10.56 9.78 15.97
N ASP A 170 10.05 9.29 17.11
CA ASP A 170 9.14 8.16 17.19
C ASP A 170 7.80 8.59 17.84
N PRO A 171 6.65 8.55 17.12
CA PRO A 171 6.49 8.21 15.70
C PRO A 171 7.13 9.25 14.77
N PRO A 172 7.54 8.83 13.55
CA PRO A 172 8.32 9.70 12.67
C PRO A 172 7.52 10.89 12.12
N LYS A 173 6.21 10.77 11.97
CA LYS A 173 5.34 11.83 11.45
C LYS A 173 3.92 11.68 11.97
N SER A 174 3.27 12.81 12.21
CA SER A 174 1.84 12.86 12.46
C SER A 174 1.02 12.65 11.16
N PRO A 175 -0.25 12.23 11.24
CA PRO A 175 -1.10 12.07 10.07
C PRO A 175 -1.16 13.31 9.16
N THR A 176 -1.11 14.52 9.73
CA THR A 176 -1.14 15.77 8.97
C THR A 176 0.18 16.10 8.27
N GLU A 177 1.30 15.55 8.74
CA GLU A 177 2.63 15.76 8.13
C GLU A 177 2.90 14.81 6.96
N ILE A 178 2.26 13.64 6.93
CA ILE A 178 2.45 12.63 5.87
C ILE A 178 2.16 13.22 4.48
N PRO A 179 0.99 13.83 4.21
CA PRO A 179 0.72 14.42 2.91
C PRO A 179 1.66 15.56 2.54
N GLN A 180 2.16 16.33 3.52
CA GLN A 180 3.13 17.40 3.28
C GLN A 180 4.47 16.85 2.76
N THR A 181 4.89 15.69 3.25
CA THR A 181 6.09 15.02 2.75
C THR A 181 5.93 14.60 1.28
N CYS A 182 4.81 13.98 0.94
CA CYS A 182 4.52 13.56 -0.44
C CYS A 182 4.41 14.75 -1.40
N ARG A 183 3.85 15.88 -0.92
CA ARG A 183 3.69 17.14 -1.67
C ARG A 183 4.98 17.65 -2.28
N THR A 184 6.12 17.39 -1.66
CA THR A 184 7.43 17.87 -2.12
C THR A 184 7.67 17.52 -3.60
N CYS A 185 7.21 16.33 -4.03
CA CYS A 185 7.31 15.88 -5.41
C CYS A 185 5.93 15.73 -6.08
N HIS A 186 4.88 15.41 -5.31
CA HIS A 186 3.52 15.13 -5.79
C HIS A 186 2.53 16.27 -5.52
N SER A 187 2.92 17.52 -5.84
CA SER A 187 2.13 18.72 -5.50
C SER A 187 0.72 18.71 -6.12
N GLU A 188 0.57 18.32 -7.39
CA GLU A 188 -0.74 18.28 -8.06
C GLU A 188 -1.68 17.21 -7.44
N ILE A 189 -1.13 16.10 -7.01
CA ILE A 189 -1.88 15.05 -6.32
C ILE A 189 -2.30 15.52 -4.93
N TYR A 190 -1.38 16.18 -4.23
CA TYR A 190 -1.67 16.77 -2.93
C TYR A 190 -2.79 17.80 -3.01
N ASP A 191 -2.76 18.72 -4.01
CA ASP A 191 -3.79 19.74 -4.17
C ASP A 191 -5.16 19.08 -4.40
N ARG A 192 -5.27 18.07 -5.26
CA ARG A 192 -6.51 17.30 -5.45
C ARG A 192 -6.96 16.56 -4.19
N TYR A 193 -6.02 15.95 -3.47
CA TYR A 193 -6.34 15.26 -2.23
C TYR A 193 -6.90 16.21 -1.17
N THR A 194 -6.31 17.39 -1.00
CA THR A 194 -6.78 18.37 -0.01
C THR A 194 -8.18 18.94 -0.31
N GLU A 195 -8.61 18.90 -1.58
CA GLU A 195 -9.96 19.26 -2.01
C GLU A 195 -10.96 18.10 -1.92
N SER A 196 -10.50 16.88 -1.66
CA SER A 196 -11.35 15.68 -1.50
C SER A 196 -12.03 15.66 -0.13
N VAL A 197 -13.04 14.79 0.02
CA VAL A 197 -13.71 14.55 1.32
C VAL A 197 -12.73 14.08 2.40
N HIS A 198 -11.73 13.27 2.04
CA HIS A 198 -10.73 12.78 2.98
C HIS A 198 -9.73 13.87 3.37
N GLY A 199 -9.15 14.56 2.38
CA GLY A 199 -8.12 15.57 2.64
C GLY A 199 -8.65 16.82 3.32
N SER A 200 -9.88 17.26 3.00
CA SER A 200 -10.52 18.39 3.68
C SER A 200 -10.78 18.05 5.16
N ALA A 201 -11.31 16.86 5.45
CA ALA A 201 -11.56 16.44 6.81
C ALA A 201 -10.25 16.26 7.61
N LEU A 202 -9.16 15.76 6.99
CA LEU A 202 -7.83 15.72 7.61
C LEU A 202 -7.34 17.12 7.99
N THR A 203 -7.53 18.09 7.09
CA THR A 203 -7.13 19.49 7.30
C THR A 203 -7.95 20.14 8.42
N GLU A 204 -9.18 19.71 8.61
CA GLU A 204 -10.06 20.12 9.72
C GLU A 204 -9.73 19.43 11.04
N GLY A 205 -8.77 18.49 11.03
CA GLY A 205 -8.27 17.80 12.21
C GLY A 205 -8.99 16.49 12.54
N ASN A 206 -9.71 15.90 11.59
CA ASN A 206 -10.31 14.59 11.77
C ASN A 206 -9.22 13.49 11.68
N PRO A 207 -8.98 12.70 12.74
CA PRO A 207 -7.95 11.66 12.75
C PRO A 207 -8.37 10.36 12.05
N ASP A 208 -9.65 10.19 11.73
CA ASP A 208 -10.23 8.93 11.23
C ASP A 208 -10.18 8.80 9.70
N VAL A 209 -9.67 9.84 9.03
CA VAL A 209 -9.58 9.86 7.57
C VAL A 209 -8.22 9.38 7.08
N PRO A 210 -8.15 8.71 5.90
CA PRO A 210 -6.92 8.16 5.40
C PRO A 210 -5.96 9.25 4.91
N THR A 211 -4.68 9.06 5.13
CA THR A 211 -3.56 9.79 4.53
C THR A 211 -3.06 9.08 3.27
N CYS A 212 -2.02 9.61 2.63
CA CYS A 212 -1.43 8.97 1.44
C CYS A 212 -1.00 7.53 1.72
N THR A 213 -0.41 7.27 2.89
CA THR A 213 0.16 5.96 3.25
C THR A 213 -0.88 4.90 3.57
N ASP A 214 -2.09 5.29 3.96
CA ASP A 214 -3.17 4.33 4.24
C ASP A 214 -3.67 3.63 2.97
N CYS A 215 -3.56 4.31 1.82
CA CYS A 215 -3.90 3.75 0.53
C CYS A 215 -2.69 3.14 -0.21
N HIS A 216 -1.54 3.80 -0.13
CA HIS A 216 -0.36 3.46 -0.93
C HIS A 216 0.67 2.59 -0.19
N GLY A 217 0.54 2.42 1.12
CA GLY A 217 1.55 1.79 1.98
C GLY A 217 2.64 2.78 2.39
N VAL A 218 3.51 2.34 3.29
CA VAL A 218 4.56 3.19 3.87
C VAL A 218 5.91 2.97 3.16
N HIS A 219 6.43 1.74 3.18
CA HIS A 219 7.71 1.40 2.57
C HIS A 219 7.53 0.60 1.28
N GLU A 220 6.52 -0.24 1.19
CA GLU A 220 6.06 -0.93 -0.02
C GLU A 220 5.10 -0.04 -0.81
N ILE A 221 5.50 1.20 -1.09
CA ILE A 221 4.59 2.16 -1.73
C ILE A 221 4.14 1.61 -3.09
N ALA A 222 2.85 1.32 -3.19
CA ALA A 222 2.22 0.82 -4.39
C ALA A 222 1.55 1.96 -5.20
N GLY A 223 1.43 1.76 -6.49
CA GLY A 223 0.86 2.78 -7.38
C GLY A 223 0.18 2.21 -8.62
N PRO A 224 -0.39 3.08 -9.46
CA PRO A 224 -1.22 2.69 -10.59
C PRO A 224 -0.46 1.92 -11.68
N SER A 225 0.88 1.96 -11.69
CA SER A 225 1.72 1.14 -12.60
C SER A 225 1.73 -0.34 -12.23
N GLN A 226 1.27 -0.69 -11.03
CA GLN A 226 1.18 -2.07 -10.56
C GLN A 226 -0.26 -2.55 -10.73
N HIS A 227 -0.49 -3.55 -11.60
CA HIS A 227 -1.84 -4.08 -11.84
C HIS A 227 -2.50 -4.63 -10.57
N GLU A 228 -1.71 -5.19 -9.67
CA GLU A 228 -2.18 -5.68 -8.36
C GLU A 228 -2.78 -4.56 -7.52
N PHE A 229 -2.22 -3.34 -7.59
CA PHE A 229 -2.75 -2.21 -6.84
C PHE A 229 -4.19 -1.86 -7.27
N HIS A 230 -4.48 -1.85 -8.59
CA HIS A 230 -5.84 -1.66 -9.08
C HIS A 230 -6.75 -2.82 -8.67
N LEU A 231 -6.30 -4.06 -8.88
CA LEU A 231 -7.10 -5.27 -8.64
C LEU A 231 -7.52 -5.43 -7.17
N PHE A 232 -6.64 -5.06 -6.22
CA PHE A 232 -6.88 -5.19 -4.78
C PHE A 232 -7.29 -3.86 -4.10
N SER A 233 -7.50 -2.79 -4.87
CA SER A 233 -7.94 -1.49 -4.32
C SER A 233 -9.30 -1.52 -3.60
N PRO A 234 -10.28 -2.38 -3.95
CA PRO A 234 -11.54 -2.47 -3.18
C PRO A 234 -11.33 -2.86 -1.72
N GLU A 235 -10.34 -3.72 -1.42
CA GLU A 235 -10.01 -4.14 -0.07
C GLU A 235 -9.39 -2.98 0.74
N ILE A 236 -8.61 -2.11 0.09
CA ILE A 236 -8.05 -0.90 0.72
C ILE A 236 -9.20 -0.01 1.20
N CYS A 237 -10.17 0.26 0.32
CA CYS A 237 -11.34 1.06 0.69
C CYS A 237 -12.16 0.40 1.80
N ALA A 238 -12.35 -0.93 1.71
CA ALA A 238 -13.14 -1.71 2.66
C ALA A 238 -12.54 -1.73 4.07
N THR A 239 -11.23 -1.49 4.23
CA THR A 239 -10.59 -1.44 5.55
C THR A 239 -11.29 -0.46 6.49
N CYS A 240 -11.75 0.68 5.95
CA CYS A 240 -12.54 1.66 6.71
C CYS A 240 -14.03 1.56 6.36
N HIS A 241 -14.38 1.57 5.06
CA HIS A 241 -15.78 1.65 4.62
C HIS A 241 -16.63 0.41 4.91
N ALA A 242 -16.05 -0.71 5.34
CA ALA A 242 -16.78 -1.87 5.84
C ALA A 242 -16.72 -2.00 7.37
N ASP A 243 -16.07 -1.07 8.07
CA ASP A 243 -16.01 -1.02 9.53
C ASP A 243 -17.27 -0.34 10.10
N GLU A 244 -18.09 -1.13 10.80
CA GLU A 244 -19.36 -0.65 11.36
C GLU A 244 -19.17 0.34 12.51
N GLU A 245 -18.09 0.23 13.28
CA GLU A 245 -17.81 1.11 14.41
C GLU A 245 -17.38 2.49 13.88
N LEU A 246 -16.40 2.51 12.99
CA LEU A 246 -15.88 3.74 12.39
C LEU A 246 -16.93 4.45 11.53
N MET A 247 -17.50 3.76 10.54
CA MET A 247 -18.45 4.38 9.61
C MET A 247 -19.80 4.73 10.26
N GLY A 248 -20.14 4.04 11.35
CA GLY A 248 -21.34 4.34 12.14
C GLY A 248 -21.33 5.74 12.74
N GLU A 249 -20.16 6.28 13.10
CA GLU A 249 -20.01 7.65 13.61
C GLU A 249 -20.34 8.70 12.56
N TYR A 250 -20.13 8.37 11.28
CA TYR A 250 -20.40 9.26 10.13
C TYR A 250 -21.73 8.98 9.45
N GLY A 251 -22.49 7.99 9.92
CA GLY A 251 -23.77 7.60 9.30
C GLY A 251 -23.61 7.00 7.90
N ILE A 252 -22.44 6.48 7.57
CA ILE A 252 -22.12 5.88 6.27
C ILE A 252 -22.50 4.40 6.27
N ASN A 253 -23.12 3.95 5.18
CA ASN A 253 -23.51 2.55 5.02
C ASN A 253 -22.27 1.64 4.86
N THR A 254 -22.15 0.62 5.70
CA THR A 254 -21.01 -0.33 5.72
C THR A 254 -21.20 -1.54 4.83
N ASP A 255 -22.38 -1.73 4.25
CA ASP A 255 -22.63 -2.81 3.28
C ASP A 255 -22.02 -2.56 1.89
N VAL A 256 -21.26 -1.46 1.74
CA VAL A 256 -20.71 -1.02 0.44
C VAL A 256 -19.84 -2.08 -0.21
N PHE A 257 -18.94 -2.70 0.54
CA PHE A 257 -18.08 -3.77 0.04
C PHE A 257 -18.86 -5.04 -0.29
N ASN A 258 -19.73 -5.49 0.61
CA ASN A 258 -20.54 -6.69 0.42
C ASN A 258 -21.47 -6.58 -0.79
N THR A 259 -22.09 -5.43 -1.00
CA THR A 259 -22.96 -5.18 -2.15
C THR A 259 -22.18 -5.08 -3.45
N TYR A 260 -20.98 -4.47 -3.42
CA TYR A 260 -20.08 -4.42 -4.56
C TYR A 260 -19.63 -5.83 -4.99
N VAL A 261 -19.10 -6.67 -4.11
CA VAL A 261 -18.66 -8.03 -4.45
C VAL A 261 -19.82 -8.97 -4.81
N ALA A 262 -21.04 -8.60 -4.48
CA ALA A 262 -22.25 -9.36 -4.87
C ALA A 262 -22.76 -9.00 -6.27
N ASP A 263 -22.38 -7.84 -6.82
CA ASP A 263 -22.79 -7.39 -8.14
C ASP A 263 -21.88 -7.94 -9.26
N PHE A 264 -22.20 -7.61 -10.52
CA PHE A 264 -21.44 -8.11 -11.67
C PHE A 264 -20.00 -7.59 -11.69
N HIS A 265 -19.76 -6.33 -11.34
CA HIS A 265 -18.45 -5.70 -11.36
C HIS A 265 -17.52 -6.33 -10.33
N GLY A 266 -17.95 -6.37 -9.08
CA GLY A 266 -17.16 -6.93 -7.99
C GLY A 266 -16.94 -8.43 -8.11
N ARG A 267 -17.93 -9.19 -8.62
CA ARG A 267 -17.73 -10.61 -8.93
C ARG A 267 -16.66 -10.85 -9.98
N THR A 268 -16.58 -9.97 -10.98
CA THR A 268 -15.53 -10.05 -11.99
C THR A 268 -14.16 -9.80 -11.36
N ILE A 269 -14.03 -8.80 -10.52
CA ILE A 269 -12.79 -8.50 -9.76
C ILE A 269 -12.40 -9.71 -8.89
N THR A 270 -13.32 -10.23 -8.08
CA THR A 270 -13.07 -11.42 -7.23
C THR A 270 -12.59 -12.62 -8.06
N LEU A 271 -13.16 -12.82 -9.24
CA LEU A 271 -12.75 -13.91 -10.14
C LEU A 271 -11.30 -13.72 -10.63
N PHE A 272 -10.92 -12.49 -11.00
CA PHE A 272 -9.55 -12.19 -11.41
C PHE A 272 -8.58 -12.37 -10.24
N GLN A 273 -8.91 -11.89 -9.04
CA GLN A 273 -8.10 -12.08 -7.83
C GLN A 273 -7.82 -13.56 -7.52
N GLU A 274 -8.84 -14.43 -7.70
CA GLU A 274 -8.73 -15.85 -7.39
C GLU A 274 -8.02 -16.68 -8.47
N ILE A 275 -8.22 -16.37 -9.75
CA ILE A 275 -7.80 -17.24 -10.86
C ILE A 275 -6.60 -16.69 -11.60
N THR A 276 -6.53 -15.38 -11.81
CA THR A 276 -5.50 -14.71 -12.64
C THR A 276 -5.06 -13.39 -12.03
N PRO A 277 -4.51 -13.39 -10.78
CA PRO A 277 -4.16 -12.16 -10.08
C PRO A 277 -3.05 -11.34 -10.76
N ASP A 278 -2.33 -11.93 -11.68
CA ASP A 278 -1.22 -11.36 -12.44
C ASP A 278 -1.66 -10.86 -13.84
N GLN A 279 -2.97 -10.80 -14.11
CA GLN A 279 -3.50 -10.27 -15.37
C GLN A 279 -4.24 -8.95 -15.16
N ASP A 280 -3.99 -8.02 -16.06
CA ASP A 280 -4.75 -6.76 -16.12
C ASP A 280 -6.24 -7.01 -16.39
N THR A 281 -7.08 -6.22 -15.74
CA THR A 281 -8.52 -6.25 -15.93
C THR A 281 -9.07 -4.84 -16.12
N ASN A 282 -10.08 -4.71 -17.00
CA ASN A 282 -10.85 -3.47 -17.17
C ASN A 282 -12.08 -3.43 -16.26
N ALA A 283 -12.27 -4.44 -15.40
CA ALA A 283 -13.41 -4.46 -14.48
C ALA A 283 -13.29 -3.27 -13.52
N PRO A 284 -14.37 -2.49 -13.36
CA PRO A 284 -14.33 -1.30 -12.52
C PRO A 284 -14.26 -1.67 -11.04
N VAL A 285 -13.41 -0.94 -10.32
CA VAL A 285 -13.26 -0.95 -8.87
C VAL A 285 -13.82 0.35 -8.28
N CYS A 286 -13.79 0.51 -6.97
CA CYS A 286 -14.36 1.68 -6.29
C CYS A 286 -13.90 3.01 -6.90
N ILE A 287 -12.59 3.15 -7.14
CA ILE A 287 -11.99 4.35 -7.71
C ILE A 287 -12.40 4.64 -9.17
N SER A 288 -12.89 3.64 -9.90
CA SER A 288 -13.34 3.83 -11.28
C SER A 288 -14.63 4.67 -11.37
N CYS A 289 -15.39 4.70 -10.27
CA CYS A 289 -16.62 5.49 -10.16
C CYS A 289 -16.45 6.72 -9.25
N HIS A 290 -15.75 6.56 -8.10
CA HIS A 290 -15.64 7.59 -7.08
C HIS A 290 -14.48 8.57 -7.29
N GLY A 291 -13.59 8.33 -8.26
CA GLY A 291 -12.32 9.05 -8.36
C GLY A 291 -11.25 8.49 -7.43
N VAL A 292 -10.06 9.10 -7.45
CA VAL A 292 -8.90 8.58 -6.70
C VAL A 292 -8.49 9.57 -5.59
N HIS A 293 -7.98 10.73 -6.00
CA HIS A 293 -7.51 11.76 -5.07
C HIS A 293 -8.49 12.92 -4.92
N ASP A 294 -9.56 12.92 -5.71
CA ASP A 294 -10.60 13.94 -5.82
C ASP A 294 -11.98 13.41 -5.42
N ILE A 295 -12.02 12.43 -4.53
CA ILE A 295 -13.25 11.79 -4.05
C ILE A 295 -14.14 12.82 -3.37
N GLN A 296 -15.39 12.95 -3.86
CA GLN A 296 -16.38 13.88 -3.32
C GLN A 296 -17.55 13.11 -2.69
N PRO A 297 -18.27 13.71 -1.73
CA PRO A 297 -19.53 13.17 -1.23
C PRO A 297 -20.50 12.85 -2.37
N ALA A 298 -21.22 11.74 -2.28
CA ALA A 298 -22.06 11.25 -3.38
C ALA A 298 -23.23 12.17 -3.76
N ASP A 299 -23.64 13.07 -2.86
CA ASP A 299 -24.70 14.04 -3.03
C ASP A 299 -24.23 15.43 -3.49
N GLU A 300 -22.91 15.64 -3.63
CA GLU A 300 -22.38 16.88 -4.15
C GLU A 300 -22.36 16.92 -5.67
N ALA A 301 -22.71 18.07 -6.25
CA ALA A 301 -22.79 18.26 -7.70
C ALA A 301 -21.46 17.99 -8.45
N GLY A 302 -20.31 18.14 -7.76
CA GLY A 302 -18.98 17.83 -8.29
C GLY A 302 -18.63 16.34 -8.30
N SER A 303 -19.39 15.52 -7.59
CA SER A 303 -19.12 14.08 -7.49
C SER A 303 -19.43 13.36 -8.80
N SER A 304 -18.52 12.48 -9.22
CA SER A 304 -18.72 11.61 -10.41
C SER A 304 -19.87 10.61 -10.23
N VAL A 305 -20.26 10.35 -8.98
CA VAL A 305 -21.37 9.45 -8.62
C VAL A 305 -22.63 10.18 -8.20
N ALA A 306 -22.64 11.53 -8.25
CA ALA A 306 -23.88 12.29 -8.11
C ALA A 306 -24.88 11.88 -9.21
N GLN A 307 -26.18 11.90 -8.88
CA GLN A 307 -27.25 11.40 -9.78
C GLN A 307 -27.19 12.03 -11.17
N GLU A 308 -26.87 13.32 -11.27
CA GLU A 308 -26.74 14.03 -12.53
C GLU A 308 -25.50 13.64 -13.35
N ASN A 309 -24.45 13.15 -12.74
CA ASN A 309 -23.16 12.78 -13.36
C ASN A 309 -23.05 11.28 -13.64
N LEU A 310 -23.89 10.46 -13.01
CA LEU A 310 -23.77 9.00 -13.00
C LEU A 310 -23.84 8.38 -14.40
N LEU A 311 -24.66 8.95 -15.31
CA LEU A 311 -24.71 8.48 -16.70
C LEU A 311 -23.38 8.66 -17.40
N ALA A 312 -22.74 9.83 -17.24
CA ALA A 312 -21.43 10.09 -17.85
C ALA A 312 -20.36 9.14 -17.30
N THR A 313 -20.38 8.88 -15.99
CA THR A 313 -19.49 7.91 -15.34
C THR A 313 -19.69 6.49 -15.89
N CYS A 314 -20.92 6.03 -16.04
CA CYS A 314 -21.22 4.74 -16.66
C CYS A 314 -20.73 4.66 -18.13
N GLN A 315 -20.88 5.76 -18.89
CA GLN A 315 -20.51 5.82 -20.30
C GLN A 315 -19.00 5.73 -20.57
N HIS A 316 -18.14 5.90 -19.57
CA HIS A 316 -16.71 5.64 -19.73
C HIS A 316 -16.43 4.18 -20.16
N CYS A 317 -17.21 3.24 -19.66
CA CYS A 317 -17.07 1.82 -20.00
C CYS A 317 -18.27 1.29 -20.84
N HIS A 318 -19.44 1.93 -20.73
CA HIS A 318 -20.66 1.59 -21.43
C HIS A 318 -21.11 2.73 -22.37
N PRO A 319 -20.42 2.98 -23.50
CA PRO A 319 -20.62 4.16 -24.33
C PRO A 319 -22.06 4.30 -24.89
N ASP A 320 -22.77 3.16 -25.00
CA ASP A 320 -24.15 3.10 -25.47
C ASP A 320 -25.19 3.18 -24.35
N ALA A 321 -24.77 3.47 -23.10
CA ALA A 321 -25.70 3.58 -21.99
C ALA A 321 -26.62 4.79 -22.16
N GLU A 322 -27.94 4.55 -22.05
CA GLU A 322 -28.99 5.56 -22.08
C GLU A 322 -29.34 6.06 -20.67
N ALA A 323 -30.13 7.12 -20.56
CA ALA A 323 -30.50 7.75 -19.29
C ALA A 323 -31.14 6.79 -18.26
N ALA A 324 -31.85 5.75 -18.72
CA ALA A 324 -32.43 4.72 -17.85
C ALA A 324 -31.40 3.70 -17.32
N PHE A 325 -30.17 3.69 -17.84
CA PHE A 325 -29.16 2.70 -17.44
C PHE A 325 -28.72 2.87 -15.97
N PRO A 326 -28.34 4.08 -15.51
CA PRO A 326 -28.01 4.28 -14.10
C PRO A 326 -29.22 4.10 -13.15
N GLU A 327 -30.45 4.37 -13.62
CA GLU A 327 -31.67 4.17 -12.82
C GLU A 327 -31.93 2.71 -12.43
N ALA A 328 -31.38 1.76 -13.21
CA ALA A 328 -31.49 0.32 -12.93
C ALA A 328 -30.48 -0.18 -11.90
N TRP A 329 -29.47 0.63 -11.57
CA TRP A 329 -28.47 0.28 -10.58
C TRP A 329 -28.94 0.65 -9.16
N MET A 330 -28.85 -0.31 -8.24
CA MET A 330 -29.35 -0.15 -6.87
C MET A 330 -28.32 0.52 -5.93
N SER A 331 -27.22 1.05 -6.46
CA SER A 331 -26.12 1.58 -5.65
C SER A 331 -25.57 0.52 -4.67
N HIS A 332 -25.08 0.93 -3.52
CA HIS A 332 -24.53 0.05 -2.48
C HIS A 332 -25.57 -0.33 -1.41
N TYR A 333 -26.83 -0.42 -1.80
CA TYR A 333 -27.91 -0.83 -0.90
C TYR A 333 -28.40 -2.23 -1.19
N SER A 334 -28.62 -2.99 -0.14
CA SER A 334 -29.33 -4.27 -0.24
C SER A 334 -30.83 -4.03 -0.41
N ALA A 335 -31.46 -4.73 -1.35
CA ALA A 335 -32.91 -4.63 -1.52
C ALA A 335 -33.65 -4.99 -0.22
N SER A 336 -34.47 -4.10 0.26
CA SER A 336 -35.28 -4.20 1.49
C SER A 336 -36.76 -3.93 1.20
N THR A 337 -37.61 -4.00 2.23
CA THR A 337 -39.03 -3.62 2.12
C THR A 337 -39.24 -2.14 1.89
N ASP A 338 -38.30 -1.31 2.33
CA ASP A 338 -38.35 0.15 2.24
C ASP A 338 -37.61 0.64 0.98
N GLU A 339 -36.47 0.02 0.67
CA GLU A 339 -35.67 0.30 -0.52
C GLU A 339 -35.74 -0.87 -1.49
N TRP A 340 -36.16 -0.61 -2.73
CA TRP A 340 -36.29 -1.61 -3.79
C TRP A 340 -37.23 -2.77 -3.45
N PRO A 341 -38.48 -2.53 -2.95
CA PRO A 341 -39.36 -3.58 -2.46
C PRO A 341 -39.68 -4.65 -3.50
N LEU A 342 -39.80 -4.27 -4.77
CA LEU A 342 -40.07 -5.25 -5.85
C LEU A 342 -38.92 -6.27 -5.96
N VAL A 343 -37.66 -5.79 -5.93
CA VAL A 343 -36.48 -6.65 -6.00
C VAL A 343 -36.41 -7.55 -4.77
N PHE A 344 -36.71 -7.01 -3.58
CA PHE A 344 -36.78 -7.78 -2.33
C PHE A 344 -37.75 -8.93 -2.42
N TYR A 345 -39.02 -8.68 -2.86
CA TYR A 345 -40.03 -9.73 -2.94
C TYR A 345 -39.74 -10.77 -4.05
N VAL A 346 -39.18 -10.35 -5.18
CA VAL A 346 -38.73 -11.27 -6.23
C VAL A 346 -37.60 -12.16 -5.71
N ARG A 347 -36.60 -11.60 -5.03
CA ARG A 347 -35.53 -12.37 -4.39
C ARG A 347 -36.07 -13.37 -3.37
N LEU A 348 -36.99 -12.94 -2.49
CA LEU A 348 -37.62 -13.79 -1.48
C LEU A 348 -38.39 -14.91 -2.13
N PHE A 349 -39.15 -14.63 -3.20
CA PHE A 349 -39.90 -15.65 -3.96
C PHE A 349 -38.96 -16.74 -4.49
N TYR A 350 -37.84 -16.38 -5.12
CA TYR A 350 -36.90 -17.38 -5.63
C TYR A 350 -36.13 -18.10 -4.52
N GLN A 351 -35.84 -17.45 -3.42
CA GLN A 351 -35.21 -18.07 -2.25
C GLN A 351 -36.10 -19.19 -1.64
N ILE A 352 -37.40 -19.07 -1.76
CA ILE A 352 -38.35 -20.09 -1.31
C ILE A 352 -38.60 -21.13 -2.42
N LEU A 353 -38.87 -20.67 -3.64
CA LEU A 353 -39.24 -21.53 -4.75
C LEU A 353 -38.13 -22.52 -5.13
N VAL A 354 -36.88 -22.06 -5.25
CA VAL A 354 -35.78 -22.91 -5.73
C VAL A 354 -35.48 -24.06 -4.77
N PRO A 355 -35.35 -23.88 -3.45
CA PRO A 355 -35.16 -24.98 -2.51
C PRO A 355 -36.36 -25.93 -2.46
N LEU A 356 -37.60 -25.41 -2.60
CA LEU A 356 -38.80 -26.22 -2.62
C LEU A 356 -38.84 -27.15 -3.84
N VAL A 357 -38.53 -26.62 -5.02
CA VAL A 357 -38.47 -27.41 -6.27
C VAL A 357 -37.34 -28.44 -6.20
N ILE A 358 -36.14 -28.05 -5.81
CA ILE A 358 -35.00 -28.96 -5.70
C ILE A 358 -35.28 -30.03 -4.64
N GLY A 359 -35.78 -29.63 -3.47
CA GLY A 359 -36.15 -30.55 -2.39
C GLY A 359 -37.24 -31.56 -2.84
N GLY A 360 -38.27 -31.09 -3.55
CA GLY A 360 -39.29 -31.92 -4.15
C GLY A 360 -38.73 -32.92 -5.16
N MET A 361 -37.80 -32.48 -6.01
CA MET A 361 -37.13 -33.38 -6.97
C MET A 361 -36.26 -34.43 -6.26
N ILE A 362 -35.48 -34.03 -5.25
CA ILE A 362 -34.67 -34.96 -4.45
C ILE A 362 -35.58 -35.98 -3.76
N PHE A 363 -36.67 -35.53 -3.15
CA PHE A 363 -37.66 -36.43 -2.52
C PHE A 363 -38.27 -37.42 -3.54
N TYR A 364 -38.65 -36.93 -4.73
CA TYR A 364 -39.17 -37.78 -5.80
C TYR A 364 -38.18 -38.86 -6.23
N VAL A 365 -36.92 -38.46 -6.50
CA VAL A 365 -35.85 -39.39 -6.90
C VAL A 365 -35.55 -40.39 -5.78
N ALA A 366 -35.49 -39.95 -4.52
CA ALA A 366 -35.26 -40.82 -3.38
C ALA A 366 -36.39 -41.89 -3.22
N THR A 367 -37.65 -41.47 -3.38
CA THR A 367 -38.79 -42.40 -3.30
C THR A 367 -38.79 -43.38 -4.46
N ASP A 368 -38.49 -42.98 -5.68
CA ASP A 368 -38.36 -43.87 -6.82
C ASP A 368 -37.22 -44.89 -6.63
N LEU A 369 -36.05 -44.43 -6.20
CA LEU A 369 -34.91 -45.29 -5.88
C LEU A 369 -35.25 -46.31 -4.79
N PHE A 370 -35.91 -45.85 -3.71
CA PHE A 370 -36.35 -46.73 -2.63
C PHE A 370 -37.30 -47.80 -3.12
N ARG A 371 -38.29 -47.43 -3.95
CA ARG A 371 -39.23 -48.37 -4.57
C ARG A 371 -38.53 -49.41 -5.46
N ARG A 372 -37.54 -48.96 -6.25
CA ARG A 372 -36.76 -49.87 -7.13
C ARG A 372 -35.91 -50.85 -6.31
N LEU A 373 -35.23 -50.36 -5.26
CA LEU A 373 -34.43 -51.20 -4.37
C LEU A 373 -35.32 -52.25 -3.63
N ARG A 374 -36.51 -51.85 -3.17
CA ARG A 374 -37.45 -52.76 -2.52
C ARG A 374 -37.93 -53.83 -3.47
N ARG A 375 -38.36 -53.48 -4.68
CA ARG A 375 -38.79 -54.49 -5.73
C ARG A 375 -37.66 -55.45 -6.09
N ARG A 376 -36.41 -54.96 -6.13
CA ARG A 376 -35.25 -55.83 -6.43
C ARG A 376 -35.01 -56.85 -5.32
N LYS A 377 -35.21 -56.48 -4.07
CA LYS A 377 -35.13 -57.42 -2.93
C LYS A 377 -36.22 -58.48 -2.98
N GLU A 378 -37.45 -58.09 -3.34
CA GLU A 378 -38.57 -59.00 -3.46
C GLU A 378 -38.48 -59.98 -4.67
N SER A 379 -37.64 -59.63 -5.69
CA SER A 379 -37.41 -60.49 -6.86
C SER A 379 -36.23 -61.46 -6.67
N VAL A 380 -35.47 -61.37 -5.62
CA VAL A 380 -34.28 -62.18 -5.29
C VAL A 380 -34.58 -63.13 -4.12
N ALA A 381 -35.70 -62.95 -3.41
CA ALA A 381 -36.24 -63.85 -2.38
C ALA A 381 -37.25 -64.76 -2.99
#